data_0a73cd230568450a0d8129f406607756
#
_entry.id   0a73cd230568450a0d8129f406607756
#
_cell.length_a   1.000
_cell.length_b   1.000
_cell.length_c   1.000
_cell.angle_alpha   90.00
_cell.angle_beta   90.00
_cell.angle_gamma   90.00
#
_symmetry.space_group_name_H-M   'P 1'
#
loop_
_entity.id
_entity.type
_entity.pdbx_description
1 polymer ?
#
loop_
_entity_poly.entity_id
_entity_poly.type
_entity_poly.pdbx_seq_one_letter_code
_entity_poly.pdbx_strand_id
1 'polypeptide(L)'
;MKSDVLFLQEVQGRHDLHALKHATDWPELSQQDFLAGDSHECAYGMNAVYDHGHHGNALLSCYPILSSRNQNISDHRYESRGILHCVVRAPEAEVHCFVIHLGLFAGSRKRQTEALIEAVTNSAKPDEPLIIAGDFNDWSNDLSEELRSRLGVNEVYDENLVKRGFGTYIRQLAGRGPKIQPARTFPAAMPFLRLDRIYVRGFKVESAEVLHGAIWAKLSDHAPLVATLRLK
;
A
#
# COMPACT_ATOMS: atom_id res chain seq x y z
N MET A 1 -6.44 -14.44 -7.65
CA MET A 1 -5.01 -14.18 -7.41
C MET A 1 -4.68 -14.74 -6.04
N LYS A 2 -3.60 -15.48 -5.89
CA LYS A 2 -3.12 -15.93 -4.57
C LYS A 2 -1.99 -14.99 -4.16
N SER A 3 -2.27 -14.09 -3.24
CA SER A 3 -1.26 -13.18 -2.65
C SER A 3 -1.06 -13.56 -1.20
N ASP A 4 0.19 -13.61 -0.73
CA ASP A 4 0.49 -13.94 0.66
C ASP A 4 0.10 -12.82 1.61
N VAL A 5 0.26 -11.56 1.16
CA VAL A 5 -0.11 -10.36 1.93
C VAL A 5 -0.80 -9.35 1.02
N LEU A 6 -1.91 -8.76 1.48
CA LEU A 6 -2.65 -7.71 0.77
C LEU A 6 -2.69 -6.44 1.63
N PHE A 7 -2.40 -5.32 0.99
CA PHE A 7 -2.46 -3.97 1.57
C PHE A 7 -3.65 -3.24 0.95
N LEU A 8 -4.67 -2.96 1.73
CA LEU A 8 -5.95 -2.46 1.25
C LEU A 8 -6.26 -1.09 1.86
N GLN A 9 -6.77 -0.17 1.05
CA GLN A 9 -7.19 1.16 1.45
C GLN A 9 -8.70 1.32 1.21
N GLU A 10 -9.32 2.25 1.94
CA GLU A 10 -10.77 2.55 1.87
C GLU A 10 -11.69 1.35 2.09
N VAL A 11 -11.18 0.36 2.84
CA VAL A 11 -11.94 -0.86 3.15
C VAL A 11 -13.13 -0.53 4.02
N GLN A 12 -14.31 -0.95 3.59
CA GLN A 12 -15.58 -0.71 4.27
C GLN A 12 -15.73 -1.64 5.46
N GLY A 13 -15.57 -1.11 6.67
CA GLY A 13 -15.80 -1.88 7.90
C GLY A 13 -17.28 -2.06 8.19
N ARG A 14 -18.08 -0.99 8.03
CA ARG A 14 -19.54 -0.98 8.22
C ARG A 14 -20.20 0.07 7.34
N HIS A 15 -21.41 -0.23 6.84
CA HIS A 15 -22.21 0.76 6.10
C HIS A 15 -23.70 0.45 6.21
N ASP A 16 -24.35 0.99 7.25
CA ASP A 16 -25.76 0.68 7.60
C ASP A 16 -26.76 1.02 6.50
N LEU A 17 -26.57 2.14 5.79
CA LEU A 17 -27.48 2.54 4.70
C LEU A 17 -27.42 1.57 3.52
N HIS A 18 -26.23 1.10 3.16
CA HIS A 18 -26.08 0.10 2.10
C HIS A 18 -26.67 -1.25 2.55
N ALA A 19 -26.44 -1.66 3.80
CA ALA A 19 -27.02 -2.86 4.37
C ALA A 19 -28.56 -2.82 4.33
N LEU A 20 -29.18 -1.68 4.67
CA LEU A 20 -30.61 -1.51 4.57
C LEU A 20 -31.13 -1.49 3.11
N LYS A 21 -30.41 -0.83 2.22
CA LYS A 21 -30.81 -0.69 0.79
C LYS A 21 -30.66 -2.01 0.02
N HIS A 22 -29.74 -2.85 0.39
CA HIS A 22 -29.41 -4.12 -0.26
C HIS A 22 -29.57 -5.31 0.68
N ALA A 23 -30.59 -5.30 1.55
CA ALA A 23 -30.75 -6.24 2.65
C ALA A 23 -30.72 -7.74 2.27
N THR A 24 -31.06 -8.08 1.01
CA THR A 24 -31.01 -9.45 0.50
C THR A 24 -29.64 -9.92 0.05
N ASP A 25 -28.77 -8.98 -0.36
CA ASP A 25 -27.51 -9.28 -1.04
C ASP A 25 -26.28 -8.66 -0.33
N TRP A 26 -26.51 -7.90 0.77
CA TRP A 26 -25.43 -7.30 1.53
C TRP A 26 -24.77 -8.32 2.44
N PRO A 27 -23.43 -8.50 2.36
CA PRO A 27 -22.73 -9.43 3.24
C PRO A 27 -22.89 -9.06 4.73
N GLU A 28 -23.10 -10.05 5.59
CA GLU A 28 -23.09 -9.83 7.04
C GLU A 28 -21.70 -9.49 7.58
N LEU A 29 -20.66 -10.02 6.91
CA LEU A 29 -19.27 -9.75 7.23
C LEU A 29 -18.85 -8.36 6.77
N SER A 30 -17.91 -7.77 7.50
CA SER A 30 -17.19 -6.58 7.02
C SER A 30 -16.42 -6.90 5.73
N GLN A 31 -16.10 -5.88 4.92
CA GLN A 31 -15.42 -6.11 3.65
C GLN A 31 -14.06 -6.78 3.84
N GLN A 32 -13.29 -6.41 4.87
CA GLN A 32 -12.00 -7.03 5.16
C GLN A 32 -12.15 -8.50 5.57
N ASP A 33 -13.16 -8.83 6.39
CA ASP A 33 -13.38 -10.22 6.84
C ASP A 33 -13.88 -11.09 5.68
N PHE A 34 -14.73 -10.54 4.82
CA PHE A 34 -15.18 -11.20 3.60
C PHE A 34 -14.00 -11.50 2.64
N LEU A 35 -13.09 -10.54 2.46
CA LEU A 35 -11.92 -10.71 1.60
C LEU A 35 -10.86 -11.64 2.20
N ALA A 36 -10.71 -11.67 3.52
CA ALA A 36 -9.79 -12.56 4.23
C ALA A 36 -10.25 -14.02 4.11
N GLY A 37 -11.56 -14.26 4.21
CA GLY A 37 -12.11 -15.61 4.26
C GLY A 37 -11.41 -16.49 5.29
N ASP A 38 -11.25 -17.77 4.99
CA ASP A 38 -10.55 -18.73 5.85
C ASP A 38 -9.02 -18.80 5.58
N SER A 39 -8.52 -18.02 4.61
CA SER A 39 -7.14 -18.15 4.13
C SER A 39 -6.18 -17.09 4.65
N HIS A 40 -6.69 -15.98 5.19
CA HIS A 40 -5.87 -14.88 5.68
C HIS A 40 -6.31 -14.41 7.05
N GLU A 41 -5.35 -14.09 7.90
CA GLU A 41 -5.60 -13.25 9.07
C GLU A 41 -5.82 -11.80 8.63
N CYS A 42 -6.61 -11.04 9.41
CA CYS A 42 -6.96 -9.67 9.10
C CYS A 42 -6.57 -8.73 10.24
N ALA A 43 -5.92 -7.61 9.88
CA ALA A 43 -5.81 -6.44 10.73
C ALA A 43 -6.50 -5.26 10.04
N TYR A 44 -7.31 -4.52 10.80
CA TYR A 44 -8.08 -3.37 10.31
C TYR A 44 -7.80 -2.12 11.13
N GLY A 45 -7.49 -1.02 10.44
CA GLY A 45 -7.31 0.30 11.04
C GLY A 45 -8.43 1.25 10.58
N MET A 46 -9.38 1.53 11.48
CA MET A 46 -10.46 2.47 11.21
C MET A 46 -9.93 3.89 11.13
N ASN A 47 -10.18 4.57 10.01
CA ASN A 47 -9.71 5.94 9.77
C ASN A 47 -10.86 6.95 9.70
N ALA A 48 -11.84 6.72 8.85
CA ALA A 48 -12.99 7.58 8.67
C ALA A 48 -14.23 6.99 9.36
N VAL A 49 -14.88 7.79 10.18
CA VAL A 49 -16.14 7.45 10.85
C VAL A 49 -17.19 8.47 10.46
N TYR A 50 -18.36 7.99 10.09
CA TYR A 50 -19.52 8.78 9.70
C TYR A 50 -20.80 8.16 10.28
N ASP A 51 -21.92 8.87 10.25
CA ASP A 51 -23.16 8.49 10.94
C ASP A 51 -23.66 7.06 10.63
N HIS A 52 -23.35 6.56 9.44
CA HIS A 52 -23.84 5.27 8.95
C HIS A 52 -22.76 4.22 8.75
N GLY A 53 -21.56 4.44 9.30
CA GLY A 53 -20.49 3.45 9.18
C GLY A 53 -19.08 4.01 9.29
N HIS A 54 -18.13 3.25 8.79
CA HIS A 54 -16.72 3.60 8.79
C HIS A 54 -15.95 2.85 7.71
N HIS A 55 -14.84 3.43 7.28
CA HIS A 55 -13.86 2.77 6.44
C HIS A 55 -12.43 3.04 6.92
N GLY A 56 -11.48 2.26 6.41
CA GLY A 56 -10.09 2.39 6.83
C GLY A 56 -9.12 1.59 5.99
N ASN A 57 -7.96 1.34 6.55
CA ASN A 57 -6.93 0.49 5.97
C ASN A 57 -7.04 -0.93 6.51
N ALA A 58 -6.71 -1.93 5.68
CA ALA A 58 -6.61 -3.30 6.13
C ALA A 58 -5.34 -3.98 5.61
N LEU A 59 -4.80 -4.88 6.42
CA LEU A 59 -3.79 -5.86 6.01
C LEU A 59 -4.39 -7.24 6.12
N LEU A 60 -4.34 -8.02 5.04
CA LEU A 60 -4.68 -9.43 5.06
C LEU A 60 -3.39 -10.23 4.85
N SER A 61 -3.20 -11.29 5.63
CA SER A 61 -1.97 -12.09 5.57
C SER A 61 -2.26 -13.57 5.72
N CYS A 62 -1.70 -14.41 4.83
CA CYS A 62 -1.72 -15.86 5.02
C CYS A 62 -0.72 -16.32 6.09
N TYR A 63 0.11 -15.41 6.60
CA TYR A 63 1.01 -15.64 7.73
C TYR A 63 0.46 -14.97 8.99
N PRO A 64 0.84 -15.45 10.21
CA PRO A 64 0.35 -14.86 11.46
C PRO A 64 0.68 -13.37 11.60
N ILE A 65 -0.31 -12.57 12.00
CA ILE A 65 -0.15 -11.17 12.35
C ILE A 65 0.13 -11.08 13.85
N LEU A 66 1.39 -10.80 14.23
CA LEU A 66 1.83 -10.78 15.62
C LEU A 66 1.32 -9.57 16.40
N SER A 67 1.23 -8.44 15.73
CA SER A 67 0.72 -7.19 16.30
C SER A 67 0.19 -6.27 15.21
N SER A 68 -0.75 -5.40 15.60
CA SER A 68 -1.25 -4.34 14.73
C SER A 68 -1.50 -3.07 15.53
N ARG A 69 -1.22 -1.92 14.92
CA ARG A 69 -1.47 -0.59 15.48
C ARG A 69 -1.89 0.37 14.38
N ASN A 70 -3.00 1.07 14.57
CA ASN A 70 -3.42 2.14 13.67
C ASN A 70 -3.10 3.50 14.29
N GLN A 71 -2.41 4.36 13.55
CA GLN A 71 -2.06 5.72 13.94
C GLN A 71 -2.83 6.70 13.06
N ASN A 72 -3.60 7.60 13.67
CA ASN A 72 -4.25 8.69 12.96
C ASN A 72 -3.20 9.72 12.52
N ILE A 73 -3.19 10.03 11.22
CA ILE A 73 -2.33 11.05 10.58
C ILE A 73 -3.15 12.10 9.82
N SER A 74 -4.44 12.22 10.12
CA SER A 74 -5.32 13.22 9.50
C SER A 74 -4.79 14.62 9.77
N ASP A 75 -4.69 15.43 8.71
CA ASP A 75 -4.13 16.78 8.78
C ASP A 75 -5.21 17.85 9.04
N HIS A 76 -6.43 17.60 8.60
CA HIS A 76 -7.56 18.50 8.81
C HIS A 76 -8.89 17.73 8.92
N ARG A 77 -9.93 18.40 9.41
CA ARG A 77 -11.22 17.78 9.76
C ARG A 77 -11.98 17.09 8.63
N TYR A 78 -11.64 17.39 7.38
CA TYR A 78 -12.29 16.81 6.20
C TYR A 78 -11.50 15.65 5.59
N GLU A 79 -10.41 15.27 6.22
CA GLU A 79 -9.54 14.21 5.75
C GLU A 79 -9.34 13.20 6.89
N SER A 80 -9.57 11.93 6.61
CA SER A 80 -9.37 10.85 7.56
C SER A 80 -8.31 9.92 7.01
N ARG A 81 -7.10 9.96 7.57
CA ARG A 81 -5.94 9.20 7.13
C ARG A 81 -5.29 8.48 8.28
N GLY A 82 -4.76 7.30 8.02
CA GLY A 82 -4.08 6.50 9.03
C GLY A 82 -2.92 5.70 8.47
N ILE A 83 -2.01 5.35 9.36
CA ILE A 83 -0.96 4.36 9.13
C ILE A 83 -1.35 3.12 9.91
N LEU A 84 -1.68 2.03 9.22
CA LEU A 84 -1.85 0.73 9.85
C LEU A 84 -0.51 0.00 9.78
N HIS A 85 0.16 -0.13 10.92
CA HIS A 85 1.38 -0.90 11.09
C HIS A 85 1.05 -2.29 11.64
N CYS A 86 1.53 -3.32 10.96
CA CYS A 86 1.43 -4.73 11.38
C CYS A 86 2.82 -5.37 11.38
N VAL A 87 3.03 -6.32 12.29
CA VAL A 87 4.19 -7.21 12.25
C VAL A 87 3.69 -8.59 11.83
N VAL A 88 4.19 -9.09 10.71
CA VAL A 88 3.80 -10.37 10.11
C VAL A 88 4.94 -11.37 10.26
N ARG A 89 4.65 -12.58 10.76
CA ARG A 89 5.61 -13.66 10.88
C ARG A 89 5.71 -14.43 9.56
N ALA A 90 6.51 -13.95 8.62
CA ALA A 90 6.85 -14.71 7.43
C ALA A 90 7.76 -15.92 7.77
N PRO A 91 7.89 -16.92 6.89
CA PRO A 91 8.65 -18.13 7.18
C PRO A 91 10.11 -17.91 7.62
N GLU A 92 10.76 -16.86 7.11
CA GLU A 92 12.18 -16.60 7.33
C GLU A 92 12.47 -15.42 8.27
N ALA A 93 11.48 -14.51 8.48
CA ALA A 93 11.64 -13.33 9.33
C ALA A 93 10.31 -12.72 9.75
N GLU A 94 10.35 -11.88 10.80
CA GLU A 94 9.27 -10.94 11.09
C GLU A 94 9.39 -9.73 10.15
N VAL A 95 8.29 -9.38 9.49
CA VAL A 95 8.23 -8.32 8.48
C VAL A 95 7.33 -7.20 8.97
N HIS A 96 7.85 -5.99 9.02
CA HIS A 96 7.06 -4.80 9.32
C HIS A 96 6.27 -4.37 8.08
N CYS A 97 4.96 -4.35 8.17
CA CYS A 97 4.05 -3.98 7.10
C CYS A 97 3.31 -2.69 7.45
N PHE A 98 3.43 -1.66 6.62
CA PHE A 98 2.76 -0.37 6.79
C PHE A 98 1.77 -0.15 5.65
N VAL A 99 0.46 -0.17 5.97
CA VAL A 99 -0.60 0.18 5.02
C VAL A 99 -0.89 1.66 5.17
N ILE A 100 -0.81 2.40 4.08
CA ILE A 100 -1.02 3.85 4.09
C ILE A 100 -2.03 4.31 3.05
N HIS A 101 -2.64 5.45 3.33
CA HIS A 101 -3.39 6.26 2.36
C HIS A 101 -3.13 7.72 2.70
N LEU A 102 -2.36 8.43 1.86
CA LEU A 102 -2.00 9.83 2.10
C LEU A 102 -3.06 10.79 1.53
N GLY A 103 -3.01 12.03 1.96
CA GLY A 103 -3.92 13.08 1.54
C GLY A 103 -3.66 13.61 0.13
N LEU A 104 -4.68 14.25 -0.45
CA LEU A 104 -4.64 14.82 -1.80
C LEU A 104 -3.76 16.09 -1.90
N PHE A 105 -3.65 16.85 -0.81
CA PHE A 105 -2.92 18.12 -0.80
C PHE A 105 -1.44 17.93 -0.49
N ALA A 106 -0.56 18.57 -1.25
CA ALA A 106 0.90 18.44 -1.10
C ALA A 106 1.39 18.77 0.31
N GLY A 107 0.83 19.80 0.97
CA GLY A 107 1.17 20.16 2.34
C GLY A 107 0.79 19.08 3.36
N SER A 108 -0.40 18.47 3.21
CA SER A 108 -0.85 17.35 4.05
C SER A 108 0.04 16.12 3.82
N ARG A 109 0.29 15.76 2.55
CA ARG A 109 1.18 14.63 2.20
C ARG A 109 2.56 14.78 2.84
N LYS A 110 3.16 15.99 2.81
CA LYS A 110 4.46 16.22 3.43
C LYS A 110 4.44 15.92 4.93
N ARG A 111 3.46 16.45 5.68
CA ARG A 111 3.32 16.19 7.12
C ARG A 111 3.03 14.73 7.43
N GLN A 112 2.20 14.09 6.62
CA GLN A 112 1.86 12.67 6.74
C GLN A 112 3.05 11.76 6.40
N THR A 113 3.91 12.17 5.46
CA THR A 113 5.16 11.46 5.15
C THR A 113 6.15 11.58 6.31
N GLU A 114 6.26 12.74 6.96
CA GLU A 114 7.06 12.87 8.19
C GLU A 114 6.55 11.93 9.30
N ALA A 115 5.23 11.87 9.51
CA ALA A 115 4.62 10.95 10.48
C ALA A 115 4.88 9.47 10.12
N LEU A 116 4.86 9.12 8.82
CA LEU A 116 5.21 7.78 8.35
C LEU A 116 6.69 7.45 8.64
N ILE A 117 7.60 8.37 8.35
CA ILE A 117 9.02 8.18 8.60
C ILE A 117 9.28 7.99 10.10
N GLU A 118 8.64 8.79 10.94
CA GLU A 118 8.72 8.65 12.39
C GLU A 118 8.14 7.29 12.85
N ALA A 119 6.98 6.90 12.36
CA ALA A 119 6.36 5.61 12.70
C ALA A 119 7.26 4.42 12.33
N VAL A 120 7.86 4.44 11.13
CA VAL A 120 8.80 3.40 10.68
C VAL A 120 10.05 3.38 11.56
N THR A 121 10.66 4.54 11.79
CA THR A 121 11.91 4.65 12.58
C THR A 121 11.73 4.18 14.01
N ASN A 122 10.56 4.45 14.62
CA ASN A 122 10.24 4.04 15.98
C ASN A 122 9.83 2.56 16.11
N SER A 123 9.45 1.91 14.99
CA SER A 123 8.90 0.56 15.02
C SER A 123 9.85 -0.50 14.46
N ALA A 124 10.68 -0.17 13.48
CA ALA A 124 11.54 -1.12 12.77
C ALA A 124 13.00 -0.66 12.79
N LYS A 125 13.91 -1.55 13.21
CA LYS A 125 15.35 -1.29 13.15
C LYS A 125 15.85 -1.20 11.72
N PRO A 126 17.01 -0.58 11.46
CA PRO A 126 17.54 -0.39 10.10
C PRO A 126 17.77 -1.69 9.29
N ASP A 127 18.03 -2.80 9.97
CA ASP A 127 18.28 -4.13 9.39
C ASP A 127 17.03 -5.01 9.28
N GLU A 128 15.93 -4.62 9.93
CA GLU A 128 14.66 -5.38 9.87
C GLU A 128 13.95 -5.19 8.52
N PRO A 129 13.40 -6.27 7.94
CA PRO A 129 12.69 -6.18 6.67
C PRO A 129 11.36 -5.46 6.85
N LEU A 130 11.02 -4.60 5.88
CA LEU A 130 9.75 -3.89 5.89
C LEU A 130 9.16 -3.71 4.50
N ILE A 131 7.83 -3.54 4.46
CA ILE A 131 7.04 -3.19 3.29
C ILE A 131 6.15 -2.01 3.66
N ILE A 132 6.19 -0.94 2.87
CA ILE A 132 5.26 0.17 2.95
C ILE A 132 4.45 0.17 1.65
N ALA A 133 3.14 -0.01 1.72
CA ALA A 133 2.32 -0.06 0.52
C ALA A 133 0.99 0.67 0.69
N GLY A 134 0.48 1.23 -0.40
CA GLY A 134 -0.80 1.91 -0.43
C GLY A 134 -0.85 3.06 -1.44
N ASP A 135 -1.86 3.91 -1.26
CA ASP A 135 -2.08 5.11 -2.04
C ASP A 135 -1.32 6.30 -1.42
N PHE A 136 -0.28 6.73 -2.11
CA PHE A 136 0.54 7.89 -1.72
C PHE A 136 -0.03 9.21 -2.23
N ASN A 137 -0.99 9.18 -3.16
CA ASN A 137 -1.51 10.37 -3.84
C ASN A 137 -0.41 11.29 -4.41
N ASP A 138 0.77 10.71 -4.69
CA ASP A 138 1.99 11.42 -5.12
C ASP A 138 2.23 11.25 -6.62
N TRP A 139 1.40 11.90 -7.45
CA TRP A 139 1.51 11.84 -8.92
C TRP A 139 2.77 12.49 -9.47
N SER A 140 3.39 13.42 -8.74
CA SER A 140 4.64 14.11 -9.11
C SER A 140 5.89 13.32 -8.76
N ASN A 141 5.76 12.29 -7.91
CA ASN A 141 6.86 11.48 -7.38
C ASN A 141 7.86 12.26 -6.53
N ASP A 142 7.35 13.19 -5.71
CA ASP A 142 8.17 14.06 -4.86
C ASP A 142 8.65 13.36 -3.59
N LEU A 143 7.95 12.31 -3.14
CA LEU A 143 8.22 11.64 -1.87
C LEU A 143 9.25 10.51 -1.95
N SER A 144 9.50 9.97 -3.15
CA SER A 144 10.32 8.75 -3.32
C SER A 144 11.75 8.92 -2.83
N GLU A 145 12.39 10.06 -3.11
CA GLU A 145 13.79 10.30 -2.72
C GLU A 145 13.92 10.48 -1.20
N GLU A 146 12.96 11.14 -0.56
CA GLU A 146 12.91 11.33 0.87
C GLU A 146 12.75 10.00 1.62
N LEU A 147 11.80 9.16 1.18
CA LEU A 147 11.59 7.83 1.76
C LEU A 147 12.82 6.94 1.58
N ARG A 148 13.44 6.96 0.38
CA ARG A 148 14.66 6.21 0.10
C ARG A 148 15.80 6.62 1.02
N SER A 149 16.08 7.92 1.11
CA SER A 149 17.23 8.43 1.86
C SER A 149 17.09 8.25 3.37
N ARG A 150 15.87 8.39 3.91
CA ARG A 150 15.62 8.36 5.36
C ARG A 150 15.31 6.97 5.91
N LEU A 151 14.68 6.10 5.11
CA LEU A 151 14.25 4.77 5.55
C LEU A 151 15.05 3.62 4.92
N GLY A 152 15.91 3.89 3.93
CA GLY A 152 16.64 2.85 3.22
C GLY A 152 15.75 1.93 2.37
N VAL A 153 14.56 2.41 1.98
CA VAL A 153 13.61 1.64 1.16
C VAL A 153 13.82 1.89 -0.33
N ASN A 154 13.45 0.90 -1.15
CA ASN A 154 13.40 1.03 -2.60
C ASN A 154 11.99 0.76 -3.11
N GLU A 155 11.57 1.52 -4.11
CA GLU A 155 10.30 1.29 -4.79
C GLU A 155 10.44 0.07 -5.71
N VAL A 156 9.44 -0.83 -5.71
CA VAL A 156 9.54 -2.12 -6.41
C VAL A 156 9.69 -2.01 -7.92
N TYR A 157 9.19 -0.96 -8.55
CA TYR A 157 9.37 -0.71 -9.98
C TYR A 157 10.78 -0.22 -10.32
N ASP A 158 11.42 0.53 -9.42
CA ASP A 158 12.81 0.96 -9.56
C ASP A 158 13.75 -0.26 -9.57
N GLU A 159 13.58 -1.20 -8.63
CA GLU A 159 14.38 -2.42 -8.58
C GLU A 159 14.12 -3.37 -9.76
N ASN A 160 12.88 -3.45 -10.24
CA ASN A 160 12.52 -4.33 -11.34
C ASN A 160 13.14 -3.89 -12.68
N LEU A 161 13.37 -2.60 -12.88
CA LEU A 161 14.02 -2.07 -14.11
C LEU A 161 15.51 -2.40 -14.19
N VAL A 162 16.20 -2.57 -13.08
CA VAL A 162 17.59 -3.03 -13.05
C VAL A 162 17.73 -4.43 -13.68
N LYS A 163 16.68 -5.25 -13.63
CA LYS A 163 16.64 -6.58 -14.25
C LYS A 163 16.36 -6.56 -15.76
N ARG A 164 15.84 -5.46 -16.32
CA ARG A 164 15.40 -5.37 -17.72
C ARG A 164 16.51 -5.20 -18.76
N GLY A 165 17.76 -5.13 -18.34
CA GLY A 165 18.93 -5.26 -19.22
C GLY A 165 20.01 -4.23 -19.01
N PHE A 166 21.24 -4.70 -19.13
CA PHE A 166 22.48 -3.95 -19.01
C PHE A 166 22.52 -2.66 -19.88
N GLY A 167 21.86 -2.68 -21.04
CA GLY A 167 21.77 -1.51 -21.93
C GLY A 167 20.91 -0.36 -21.36
N THR A 168 19.87 -0.65 -20.59
CA THR A 168 19.02 0.36 -19.94
C THR A 168 19.77 0.99 -18.77
N TYR A 169 20.52 0.19 -18.01
CA TYR A 169 21.38 0.64 -16.94
C TYR A 169 22.48 1.60 -17.40
N ILE A 170 23.18 1.27 -18.49
CA ILE A 170 24.23 2.13 -19.07
C ILE A 170 23.65 3.47 -19.59
N ARG A 171 22.48 3.45 -20.22
CA ARG A 171 21.82 4.68 -20.66
C ARG A 171 21.42 5.59 -19.50
N GLN A 172 21.02 5.01 -18.38
CA GLN A 172 20.65 5.75 -17.18
C GLN A 172 21.86 6.36 -16.47
N LEU A 173 22.97 5.60 -16.35
CA LEU A 173 24.25 6.12 -15.85
C LEU A 173 24.81 7.25 -16.70
N ALA A 174 24.57 7.22 -18.01
CA ALA A 174 24.97 8.27 -18.95
C ALA A 174 24.03 9.50 -18.95
N GLY A 175 23.04 9.58 -18.02
CA GLY A 175 22.05 10.66 -17.97
C GLY A 175 21.09 10.70 -19.16
N ARG A 176 21.10 9.68 -20.03
CA ARG A 176 20.33 9.58 -21.27
C ARG A 176 19.19 8.56 -21.22
N GLY A 177 19.04 7.86 -20.11
CA GLY A 177 17.94 6.90 -19.90
C GLY A 177 16.65 7.58 -19.42
N PRO A 178 15.49 6.99 -19.69
CA PRO A 178 14.23 7.46 -19.09
C PRO A 178 14.37 7.38 -17.57
N LYS A 179 13.94 8.43 -16.86
CA LYS A 179 13.82 8.38 -15.41
C LYS A 179 12.91 7.21 -15.05
N ILE A 180 13.35 6.36 -14.15
CA ILE A 180 12.52 5.31 -13.59
C ILE A 180 11.31 5.98 -12.95
N GLN A 181 10.12 5.51 -13.29
CA GLN A 181 8.89 6.09 -12.79
C GLN A 181 8.02 4.97 -12.22
N PRO A 182 7.36 5.20 -11.08
CA PRO A 182 6.43 4.25 -10.50
C PRO A 182 5.30 3.86 -11.47
N ALA A 183 4.60 2.81 -11.13
CA ALA A 183 3.51 2.29 -11.94
C ALA A 183 2.35 3.29 -12.09
N ARG A 184 1.66 3.25 -13.22
CA ARG A 184 0.39 3.96 -13.39
C ARG A 184 -0.73 3.05 -12.91
N THR A 185 -1.54 3.54 -11.98
CA THR A 185 -2.58 2.74 -11.31
C THR A 185 -3.96 3.38 -11.36
N PHE A 186 -4.06 4.70 -11.59
CA PHE A 186 -5.33 5.42 -11.58
C PHE A 186 -5.59 6.21 -12.88
N PRO A 187 -6.85 6.29 -13.35
CA PRO A 187 -7.96 5.42 -12.99
C PRO A 187 -7.79 4.02 -13.60
N ALA A 188 -8.29 2.95 -12.93
CA ALA A 188 -8.05 1.56 -13.32
C ALA A 188 -8.47 1.22 -14.77
N ALA A 189 -9.50 1.88 -15.30
CA ALA A 189 -9.97 1.67 -16.68
C ALA A 189 -8.96 2.15 -17.75
N MET A 190 -8.20 3.21 -17.46
CA MET A 190 -7.15 3.77 -18.34
C MET A 190 -6.09 4.49 -17.51
N PRO A 191 -5.15 3.76 -16.89
CA PRO A 191 -4.23 4.34 -15.93
C PRO A 191 -3.25 5.35 -16.54
N PHE A 192 -3.24 6.57 -15.98
CA PHE A 192 -2.30 7.62 -16.34
C PHE A 192 -1.63 8.30 -15.13
N LEU A 193 -2.23 8.24 -13.92
CA LEU A 193 -1.64 8.71 -12.68
C LEU A 193 -0.91 7.59 -11.93
N ARG A 194 0.13 7.96 -11.20
CA ARG A 194 0.99 7.08 -10.41
C ARG A 194 0.76 7.34 -8.93
N LEU A 195 -0.30 6.77 -8.38
CA LEU A 195 -0.73 7.05 -7.02
C LEU A 195 -0.25 5.98 -6.03
N ASP A 196 -0.36 4.72 -6.44
CA ASP A 196 -0.05 3.58 -5.58
C ASP A 196 1.43 3.18 -5.67
N ARG A 197 2.01 2.80 -4.53
CA ARG A 197 3.42 2.42 -4.39
C ARG A 197 3.58 1.20 -3.49
N ILE A 198 4.64 0.46 -3.74
CA ILE A 198 5.19 -0.53 -2.80
C ILE A 198 6.67 -0.21 -2.61
N TYR A 199 7.05 0.18 -1.39
CA TYR A 199 8.43 0.36 -0.99
C TYR A 199 8.87 -0.82 -0.12
N VAL A 200 10.09 -1.30 -0.31
CA VAL A 200 10.62 -2.45 0.40
C VAL A 200 12.04 -2.20 0.92
N ARG A 201 12.35 -2.78 2.07
CA ARG A 201 13.68 -2.90 2.64
C ARG A 201 13.90 -4.35 3.10
N GLY A 202 15.11 -4.91 2.91
CA GLY A 202 15.40 -6.31 3.25
C GLY A 202 14.94 -7.33 2.21
N PHE A 203 14.40 -6.89 1.06
CA PHE A 203 13.91 -7.78 0.00
C PHE A 203 14.66 -7.57 -1.32
N LYS A 204 14.70 -8.66 -2.10
CA LYS A 204 14.99 -8.66 -3.52
C LYS A 204 13.67 -8.71 -4.27
N VAL A 205 13.42 -7.74 -5.15
CA VAL A 205 12.25 -7.72 -6.02
C VAL A 205 12.47 -8.69 -7.17
N GLU A 206 11.61 -9.70 -7.29
CA GLU A 206 11.66 -10.68 -8.38
C GLU A 206 10.81 -10.24 -9.56
N SER A 207 9.62 -9.70 -9.29
CA SER A 207 8.74 -9.09 -10.28
C SER A 207 7.88 -8.01 -9.67
N ALA A 208 7.43 -7.06 -10.49
CA ALA A 208 6.40 -6.10 -10.16
C ALA A 208 5.53 -5.84 -11.40
N GLU A 209 4.22 -5.81 -11.22
CA GLU A 209 3.26 -5.62 -12.30
C GLU A 209 2.00 -4.89 -11.83
N VAL A 210 1.30 -4.25 -12.77
CA VAL A 210 -0.03 -3.68 -12.55
C VAL A 210 -1.04 -4.57 -13.25
N LEU A 211 -2.08 -4.97 -12.54
CA LEU A 211 -3.14 -5.80 -13.08
C LEU A 211 -4.16 -4.93 -13.81
N HIS A 212 -4.16 -5.04 -15.13
CA HIS A 212 -5.05 -4.28 -16.01
C HIS A 212 -6.21 -5.10 -16.53
N GLY A 213 -7.22 -4.44 -17.06
CA GLY A 213 -8.34 -5.02 -17.78
C GLY A 213 -9.69 -4.86 -17.08
N ALA A 214 -10.75 -5.25 -17.81
CA ALA A 214 -12.12 -4.97 -17.42
C ALA A 214 -12.56 -5.59 -16.09
N ILE A 215 -11.96 -6.70 -15.66
CA ILE A 215 -12.25 -7.35 -14.38
C ILE A 215 -11.79 -6.43 -13.24
N TRP A 216 -10.54 -5.97 -13.29
CA TRP A 216 -9.94 -5.14 -12.25
C TRP A 216 -10.59 -3.75 -12.18
N ALA A 217 -10.88 -3.14 -13.33
CA ALA A 217 -11.56 -1.85 -13.42
C ALA A 217 -13.02 -1.85 -12.90
N LYS A 218 -13.62 -3.04 -12.69
CA LYS A 218 -14.95 -3.18 -12.06
C LYS A 218 -14.86 -3.34 -10.55
N LEU A 219 -13.71 -3.74 -10.01
CA LEU A 219 -13.52 -4.01 -8.59
C LEU A 219 -13.06 -2.77 -7.82
N SER A 220 -12.30 -1.89 -8.48
CA SER A 220 -11.77 -0.65 -7.88
C SER A 220 -11.49 0.36 -8.98
N ASP A 221 -11.49 1.65 -8.64
CA ASP A 221 -11.00 2.75 -9.49
C ASP A 221 -9.47 2.83 -9.53
N HIS A 222 -8.76 2.11 -8.66
CA HIS A 222 -7.33 1.88 -8.72
C HIS A 222 -7.01 0.48 -9.26
N ALA A 223 -6.05 0.39 -10.19
CA ALA A 223 -5.55 -0.89 -10.68
C ALA A 223 -4.61 -1.54 -9.64
N PRO A 224 -4.79 -2.83 -9.30
CA PRO A 224 -3.96 -3.49 -8.31
C PRO A 224 -2.50 -3.55 -8.73
N LEU A 225 -1.62 -3.26 -7.77
CA LEU A 225 -0.17 -3.36 -7.90
C LEU A 225 0.31 -4.62 -7.18
N VAL A 226 1.07 -5.47 -7.88
CA VAL A 226 1.56 -6.75 -7.37
C VAL A 226 3.06 -6.80 -7.45
N ALA A 227 3.71 -7.31 -6.40
CA ALA A 227 5.14 -7.58 -6.39
C ALA A 227 5.42 -8.98 -5.84
N THR A 228 6.38 -9.68 -6.45
CA THR A 228 6.98 -10.90 -5.90
C THR A 228 8.29 -10.52 -5.25
N LEU A 229 8.38 -10.82 -3.97
CA LEU A 229 9.50 -10.44 -3.11
C LEU A 229 10.18 -11.69 -2.54
N ARG A 230 11.50 -11.64 -2.38
CA ARG A 230 12.28 -12.64 -1.66
C ARG A 230 13.13 -11.95 -0.61
N LEU A 231 13.12 -12.45 0.63
CA LEU A 231 14.02 -11.98 1.70
C LEU A 231 15.49 -12.11 1.27
N LYS A 232 16.33 -11.14 1.69
CA LYS A 232 17.76 -11.10 1.38
C LYS A 232 18.56 -11.91 2.38
#